data_b9f4c05e1be83b82e289471a0b58fd27
#
_entry.id   b9f4c05e1be83b82e289471a0b58fd27
#
_cell.length_a   1.000
_cell.length_b   1.000
_cell.length_c   1.000
_cell.angle_alpha   90.00
_cell.angle_beta   90.00
_cell.angle_gamma   90.00
#
_symmetry.space_group_name_H-M   'P 1'
#
loop_
_entity.id
_entity.type
_entity.pdbx_description
1 polymer ?
#
loop_
_entity_poly.entity_id
_entity_poly.type
_entity_poly.pdbx_seq_one_letter_code
_entity_poly.pdbx_strand_id
1 'polypeptide(L)'
;MIYEGKEQPTLIKTVEIEKRIQSVFYDKNYIGFVLKNAGEEKAELRLYNMNGEQKMSKTFIGEYSNISISDGNVLMFDGGKCAIFSSLGVQKFEGEVEMNIKEILPLTGINMYLLISNDGMEEVRLVK
;
A
#
# COMPACT_ATOMS: atom_id res chain seq x y z
N MET A 1 -1.86 -5.01 -24.83
CA MET A 1 -1.56 -3.77 -25.55
C MET A 1 -1.31 -4.05 -27.02
N ILE A 2 -1.76 -3.17 -27.85
CA ILE A 2 -1.61 -3.30 -29.30
C ILE A 2 -0.71 -2.18 -29.79
N TYR A 3 0.33 -2.55 -30.52
CA TYR A 3 1.20 -1.59 -31.15
C TYR A 3 0.63 -1.21 -32.51
N GLU A 4 0.67 0.04 -32.79
CA GLU A 4 0.26 0.56 -34.07
C GLU A 4 1.26 0.12 -35.13
N GLY A 5 0.77 -0.58 -36.12
CA GLY A 5 1.62 -1.05 -37.20
C GLY A 5 2.77 -1.90 -36.69
N LYS A 6 3.96 -1.46 -36.92
CA LYS A 6 5.15 -2.20 -36.60
C LYS A 6 6.08 -1.45 -35.66
N GLU A 7 5.55 -0.40 -35.04
CA GLU A 7 6.35 0.38 -34.14
C GLU A 7 6.68 -0.38 -32.89
N GLN A 8 7.88 -0.21 -32.42
CA GLN A 8 8.30 -0.78 -31.16
C GLN A 8 8.18 0.26 -30.05
N PRO A 9 7.90 -0.18 -28.83
CA PRO A 9 7.83 0.78 -27.73
C PRO A 9 9.18 1.43 -27.51
N THR A 10 9.15 2.71 -27.20
CA THR A 10 10.36 3.45 -26.81
C THR A 10 10.52 3.36 -25.31
N LEU A 11 11.67 2.87 -24.87
CA LEU A 11 11.97 2.79 -23.46
C LEU A 11 12.33 4.19 -22.95
N ILE A 12 11.49 4.74 -22.08
CA ILE A 12 11.69 6.08 -21.55
C ILE A 12 12.43 6.04 -20.22
N LYS A 13 12.07 5.08 -19.37
CA LYS A 13 12.69 4.99 -18.06
C LYS A 13 12.58 3.57 -17.51
N THR A 14 13.64 3.15 -16.83
CA THR A 14 13.66 1.88 -16.10
C THR A 14 14.01 2.16 -14.66
N VAL A 15 13.25 1.55 -13.75
CA VAL A 15 13.57 1.56 -12.32
C VAL A 15 13.86 0.12 -11.93
N GLU A 16 15.06 -0.12 -11.41
CA GLU A 16 15.45 -1.45 -10.97
C GLU A 16 15.17 -1.61 -9.49
N ILE A 17 14.64 -2.78 -9.13
CA ILE A 17 14.37 -3.11 -7.74
C ILE A 17 15.19 -4.35 -7.41
N GLU A 18 16.11 -4.20 -6.46
CA GLU A 18 17.11 -5.22 -6.14
C GLU A 18 16.57 -6.30 -5.21
N LYS A 19 15.39 -6.12 -4.65
CA LYS A 19 14.79 -7.09 -3.73
C LYS A 19 13.63 -7.80 -4.40
N ARG A 20 13.26 -8.94 -3.81
CA ARG A 20 12.13 -9.71 -4.32
C ARG A 20 10.82 -8.95 -4.09
N ILE A 21 10.05 -8.79 -5.14
CA ILE A 21 8.76 -8.14 -5.07
C ILE A 21 7.73 -9.14 -4.56
N GLN A 22 7.14 -8.85 -3.42
CA GLN A 22 6.10 -9.68 -2.82
C GLN A 22 4.71 -9.22 -3.22
N SER A 23 4.50 -7.91 -3.30
CA SER A 23 3.21 -7.34 -3.65
C SER A 23 3.40 -6.04 -4.41
N VAL A 24 2.45 -5.75 -5.29
CA VAL A 24 2.40 -4.51 -6.06
C VAL A 24 1.01 -3.91 -5.88
N PHE A 25 0.95 -2.62 -5.64
CA PHE A 25 -0.30 -1.89 -5.54
C PHE A 25 -0.12 -0.50 -6.13
N TYR A 26 -1.20 0.12 -6.56
CA TYR A 26 -1.08 1.40 -7.23
C TYR A 26 -2.40 2.18 -7.22
N ASP A 27 -2.27 3.49 -7.43
CA ASP A 27 -3.39 4.34 -7.78
C ASP A 27 -2.94 5.24 -8.94
N LYS A 28 -3.68 6.30 -9.22
CA LYS A 28 -3.33 7.17 -10.34
C LYS A 28 -2.09 8.01 -10.13
N ASN A 29 -1.62 8.13 -8.89
CA ASN A 29 -0.47 8.99 -8.55
C ASN A 29 0.76 8.21 -8.11
N TYR A 30 0.59 6.99 -7.64
CA TYR A 30 1.67 6.23 -7.03
C TYR A 30 1.64 4.77 -7.42
N ILE A 31 2.81 4.15 -7.41
CA ILE A 31 2.92 2.71 -7.47
C ILE A 31 3.77 2.27 -6.28
N GLY A 32 3.31 1.23 -5.60
CA GLY A 32 3.97 0.76 -4.40
C GLY A 32 4.34 -0.71 -4.49
N PHE A 33 5.35 -1.06 -3.73
CA PHE A 33 5.84 -2.43 -3.68
C PHE A 33 6.05 -2.83 -2.23
N VAL A 34 5.74 -4.08 -1.94
CA VAL A 34 6.21 -4.72 -0.73
C VAL A 34 7.33 -5.66 -1.14
N LEU A 35 8.49 -5.44 -0.60
CA LEU A 35 9.70 -6.16 -0.95
C LEU A 35 10.17 -6.97 0.24
N LYS A 36 10.46 -8.25 0.00
CA LYS A 36 10.96 -9.09 1.08
C LYS A 36 11.74 -10.25 0.48
N ASN A 37 13.01 -10.35 0.85
CA ASN A 37 13.83 -11.47 0.45
C ASN A 37 13.59 -12.66 1.36
N ALA A 38 13.85 -13.85 0.84
CA ALA A 38 13.68 -15.08 1.62
C ALA A 38 14.58 -15.03 2.85
N GLY A 39 14.02 -15.44 3.99
CA GLY A 39 14.76 -15.46 5.24
C GLY A 39 14.79 -14.18 6.03
N GLU A 40 14.26 -13.09 5.47
CA GLU A 40 14.19 -11.83 6.18
C GLU A 40 12.89 -11.74 6.97
N GLU A 41 12.97 -11.18 8.19
CA GLU A 41 11.78 -10.95 9.00
C GLU A 41 11.05 -9.68 8.61
N LYS A 42 11.82 -8.69 8.15
CA LYS A 42 11.26 -7.38 7.82
C LYS A 42 10.99 -7.26 6.34
N ALA A 43 9.85 -6.69 6.02
CA ALA A 43 9.52 -6.32 4.67
C ALA A 43 9.77 -4.82 4.48
N GLU A 44 9.98 -4.42 3.25
CA GLU A 44 10.15 -3.01 2.92
C GLU A 44 8.97 -2.55 2.09
N LEU A 45 8.33 -1.48 2.53
CA LEU A 45 7.28 -0.81 1.78
C LEU A 45 7.92 0.33 1.01
N ARG A 46 7.85 0.27 -0.31
CA ARG A 46 8.50 1.28 -1.14
C ARG A 46 7.47 1.89 -2.08
N LEU A 47 7.47 3.21 -2.17
CA LEU A 47 6.49 3.95 -2.95
C LEU A 47 7.19 4.84 -3.97
N TYR A 48 6.72 4.79 -5.21
CA TYR A 48 7.24 5.61 -6.31
C TYR A 48 6.10 6.44 -6.89
N ASN A 49 6.44 7.63 -7.41
CA ASN A 49 5.47 8.38 -8.19
C ASN A 49 5.47 7.88 -9.63
N MET A 50 4.64 8.46 -10.47
CA MET A 50 4.50 8.03 -11.86
C MET A 50 5.69 8.43 -12.74
N ASN A 51 6.60 9.25 -12.22
CA ASN A 51 7.84 9.57 -12.90
C ASN A 51 8.96 8.61 -12.53
N GLY A 52 8.68 7.61 -11.68
CA GLY A 52 9.67 6.65 -11.25
C GLY A 52 10.55 7.13 -10.11
N GLU A 53 10.18 8.21 -9.46
CA GLU A 53 10.94 8.72 -8.32
C GLU A 53 10.46 8.05 -7.03
N GLN A 54 11.42 7.60 -6.23
CA GLN A 54 11.09 6.99 -4.95
C GLN A 54 10.66 8.06 -3.96
N LYS A 55 9.46 7.92 -3.43
CA LYS A 55 8.89 8.89 -2.51
C LYS A 55 8.94 8.45 -1.06
N MET A 56 9.01 7.14 -0.83
CA MET A 56 8.96 6.63 0.52
C MET A 56 9.57 5.24 0.56
N SER A 57 10.24 4.93 1.66
CA SER A 57 10.71 3.59 1.98
C SER A 57 10.58 3.39 3.48
N LYS A 58 9.85 2.36 3.88
CA LYS A 58 9.64 2.02 5.28
C LYS A 58 9.75 0.53 5.46
N THR A 59 10.41 0.10 6.54
CA THR A 59 10.42 -1.31 6.90
C THR A 59 9.34 -1.58 7.92
N PHE A 60 8.79 -2.78 7.89
CA PHE A 60 7.80 -3.20 8.86
C PHE A 60 7.92 -4.69 9.11
N ILE A 61 7.40 -5.14 10.25
CA ILE A 61 7.36 -6.55 10.62
C ILE A 61 5.92 -7.00 10.57
N GLY A 62 5.69 -8.19 10.04
CA GLY A 62 4.37 -8.77 9.95
C GLY A 62 3.97 -8.98 8.50
N GLU A 63 2.89 -9.70 8.34
CA GLU A 63 2.35 -9.98 7.02
C GLU A 63 0.94 -9.43 6.93
N TYR A 64 0.68 -8.76 5.83
CA TYR A 64 -0.64 -8.21 5.54
C TYR A 64 -1.07 -8.77 4.20
N SER A 65 -2.19 -9.47 4.20
CA SER A 65 -2.69 -10.11 2.99
C SER A 65 -3.32 -9.12 2.02
N ASN A 66 -3.69 -7.95 2.51
CA ASN A 66 -4.32 -6.92 1.70
C ASN A 66 -3.59 -5.60 1.84
N ILE A 67 -3.22 -5.03 0.71
CA ILE A 67 -2.51 -3.75 0.66
C ILE A 67 -3.12 -2.93 -0.46
N SER A 68 -3.45 -1.69 -0.16
CA SER A 68 -3.99 -0.78 -1.15
C SER A 68 -3.52 0.63 -0.88
N ILE A 69 -3.73 1.52 -1.83
CA ILE A 69 -3.40 2.92 -1.67
C ILE A 69 -4.62 3.74 -2.04
N SER A 70 -4.93 4.74 -1.23
CA SER A 70 -6.07 5.61 -1.46
C SER A 70 -5.79 6.96 -0.82
N ASP A 71 -6.01 8.03 -1.59
CA ASP A 71 -5.80 9.41 -1.14
C ASP A 71 -4.41 9.63 -0.53
N GLY A 72 -3.40 9.01 -1.13
CA GLY A 72 -2.03 9.16 -0.66
C GLY A 72 -1.72 8.40 0.62
N ASN A 73 -2.60 7.50 1.05
CA ASN A 73 -2.35 6.65 2.21
C ASN A 73 -2.22 5.20 1.77
N VAL A 74 -1.26 4.50 2.35
CA VAL A 74 -1.10 3.07 2.13
C VAL A 74 -1.83 2.36 3.26
N LEU A 75 -2.76 1.50 2.89
CA LEU A 75 -3.63 0.80 3.83
C LEU A 75 -3.30 -0.69 3.76
N MET A 76 -2.84 -1.24 4.86
CA MET A 76 -2.51 -2.67 4.93
C MET A 76 -3.34 -3.32 6.01
N PHE A 77 -3.92 -4.47 5.71
CA PHE A 77 -4.70 -5.18 6.71
C PHE A 77 -4.71 -6.68 6.48
N ASP A 78 -4.94 -7.41 7.56
CA ASP A 78 -5.05 -8.86 7.56
C ASP A 78 -5.85 -9.25 8.80
N GLY A 79 -7.07 -9.76 8.59
CA GLY A 79 -7.96 -10.01 9.69
C GLY A 79 -8.29 -8.71 10.41
N GLY A 80 -7.96 -8.65 11.69
CA GLY A 80 -8.16 -7.43 12.48
C GLY A 80 -6.93 -6.54 12.56
N LYS A 81 -5.79 -7.01 12.07
CA LYS A 81 -4.57 -6.20 12.09
C LYS A 81 -4.59 -5.18 10.96
N CYS A 82 -4.16 -3.97 11.24
CA CYS A 82 -4.02 -2.99 10.18
C CYS A 82 -2.91 -2.00 10.46
N ALA A 83 -2.36 -1.45 9.40
CA ALA A 83 -1.34 -0.42 9.47
C ALA A 83 -1.60 0.58 8.35
N ILE A 84 -1.40 1.85 8.65
CA ILE A 84 -1.66 2.93 7.71
C ILE A 84 -0.45 3.86 7.67
N PHE A 85 0.06 4.09 6.46
CA PHE A 85 1.18 5.01 6.26
C PHE A 85 0.76 6.10 5.27
N SER A 86 1.27 7.31 5.47
CA SER A 86 1.10 8.36 4.48
C SER A 86 2.11 8.18 3.35
N SER A 87 1.91 8.87 2.24
CA SER A 87 2.84 8.84 1.12
C SER A 87 4.19 9.45 1.48
N LEU A 88 4.27 10.15 2.62
CA LEU A 88 5.51 10.73 3.13
C LEU A 88 6.23 9.79 4.10
N GLY A 89 5.69 8.60 4.31
CA GLY A 89 6.29 7.61 5.18
C GLY A 89 5.93 7.75 6.65
N VAL A 90 4.96 8.59 6.98
CA VAL A 90 4.50 8.73 8.36
C VAL A 90 3.55 7.58 8.68
N GLN A 91 3.84 6.86 9.74
CA GLN A 91 2.95 5.80 10.21
C GLN A 91 1.79 6.45 10.97
N LYS A 92 0.61 6.38 10.38
CA LYS A 92 -0.58 6.99 10.96
C LYS A 92 -1.26 6.08 11.97
N PHE A 93 -1.16 4.79 11.76
CA PHE A 93 -1.77 3.82 12.66
C PHE A 93 -1.12 2.47 12.51
N GLU A 94 -1.05 1.73 13.60
CA GLU A 94 -0.70 0.31 13.59
C GLU A 94 -1.36 -0.32 14.79
N GLY A 95 -2.17 -1.37 14.56
CA GLY A 95 -2.83 -2.02 15.66
C GLY A 95 -3.82 -3.08 15.20
N GLU A 96 -4.66 -3.49 16.11
CA GLU A 96 -5.69 -4.49 15.85
C GLU A 96 -7.05 -3.96 16.25
N VAL A 97 -8.05 -4.30 15.44
CA VAL A 97 -9.44 -4.01 15.76
C VAL A 97 -10.21 -5.32 15.91
N GLU A 98 -11.32 -5.28 16.62
CA GLU A 98 -12.15 -6.46 16.85
C GLU A 98 -13.09 -6.70 15.68
N MET A 99 -12.53 -6.92 14.51
CA MET A 99 -13.30 -7.06 13.28
C MET A 99 -12.43 -7.75 12.26
N ASN A 100 -13.04 -8.62 11.47
CA ASN A 100 -12.32 -9.23 10.35
C ASN A 100 -12.48 -8.31 9.13
N ILE A 101 -11.48 -7.48 8.90
CA ILE A 101 -11.55 -6.42 7.90
C ILE A 101 -11.52 -6.99 6.48
N LYS A 102 -12.47 -6.58 5.67
CA LYS A 102 -12.49 -6.90 4.23
C LYS A 102 -12.04 -5.73 3.39
N GLU A 103 -12.25 -4.51 3.86
CA GLU A 103 -11.85 -3.31 3.14
C GLU A 103 -11.77 -2.14 4.11
N ILE A 104 -10.87 -1.21 3.81
CA ILE A 104 -10.74 0.04 4.56
C ILE A 104 -10.85 1.19 3.56
N LEU A 105 -11.72 2.14 3.85
CA LEU A 105 -11.90 3.31 3.02
C LEU A 105 -11.62 4.56 3.83
N PRO A 106 -10.73 5.47 3.37
CA PRO A 106 -10.54 6.73 4.03
C PRO A 106 -11.80 7.59 3.89
N LEU A 107 -12.14 8.30 4.97
CA LEU A 107 -13.25 9.24 4.98
C LEU A 107 -12.69 10.66 5.00
N THR A 108 -13.57 11.65 4.86
CA THR A 108 -13.15 13.05 4.79
C THR A 108 -12.65 13.62 6.11
N GLY A 109 -13.04 13.03 7.24
CA GLY A 109 -12.57 13.48 8.54
C GLY A 109 -11.13 13.10 8.80
N ILE A 110 -10.48 13.79 9.72
CA ILE A 110 -9.09 13.52 10.07
C ILE A 110 -9.00 12.15 10.75
N ASN A 111 -8.19 11.26 10.18
CA ASN A 111 -7.97 9.91 10.68
C ASN A 111 -9.26 9.08 10.77
N MET A 112 -10.25 9.44 9.96
CA MET A 112 -11.52 8.74 9.90
C MET A 112 -11.51 7.70 8.79
N TYR A 113 -11.98 6.51 9.10
CA TYR A 113 -11.98 5.39 8.16
C TYR A 113 -13.26 4.60 8.28
N LEU A 114 -13.67 4.03 7.18
CA LEU A 114 -14.79 3.09 7.16
C LEU A 114 -14.18 1.69 7.07
N LEU A 115 -14.45 0.86 8.06
CA LEU A 115 -14.01 -0.53 8.08
C LEU A 115 -15.18 -1.41 7.67
N ILE A 116 -14.96 -2.24 6.67
CA ILE A 116 -15.98 -3.10 6.13
C ILE A 116 -15.64 -4.55 6.45
N SER A 117 -16.58 -5.29 6.99
CA SER A 117 -16.45 -6.73 7.26
C SER A 117 -17.62 -7.46 6.61
N ASN A 118 -17.66 -8.78 6.78
CA ASN A 118 -18.80 -9.56 6.30
C ASN A 118 -20.10 -9.21 7.00
N ASP A 119 -20.01 -8.68 8.22
CA ASP A 119 -21.16 -8.42 9.06
C ASP A 119 -21.66 -6.98 9.00
N GLY A 120 -20.92 -6.09 8.34
CA GLY A 120 -21.34 -4.71 8.25
C GLY A 120 -20.19 -3.75 8.11
N MET A 121 -20.44 -2.52 8.49
CA MET A 121 -19.48 -1.42 8.37
C MET A 121 -19.42 -0.63 9.66
N GLU A 122 -18.23 -0.15 9.99
CA GLU A 122 -18.06 0.75 11.12
C GLU A 122 -17.22 1.95 10.73
N GLU A 123 -17.65 3.12 11.15
CA GLU A 123 -16.88 4.34 10.98
C GLU A 123 -16.02 4.50 12.23
N VAL A 124 -14.70 4.59 12.04
CA VAL A 124 -13.78 4.63 13.16
C VAL A 124 -12.74 5.73 12.98
N ARG A 125 -12.16 6.16 14.09
CA ARG A 125 -11.01 7.04 14.05
C ARG A 125 -9.80 6.21 14.46
N LEU A 126 -8.83 6.09 13.55
CA LEU A 126 -7.61 5.32 13.82
C LEU A 126 -6.46 6.29 14.00
N VAL A 127 -5.95 6.37 15.22
CA VAL A 127 -4.84 7.26 15.58
C VAL A 127 -3.81 6.46 16.36
N LYS A 128 -2.58 6.93 16.28
CA LYS A 128 -1.50 6.31 17.06
C LYS A 128 -1.71 6.53 18.55
#